data_b936381460546810b9c45bfe406b93c0
#
_entry.id   b936381460546810b9c45bfe406b93c0
#
_cell.length_a   1.000
_cell.length_b   1.000
_cell.length_c   1.000
_cell.angle_alpha   90.00
_cell.angle_beta   90.00
_cell.angle_gamma   90.00
#
_symmetry.space_group_name_H-M   'P 1'
#
loop_
_entity.id
_entity.type
_entity.pdbx_description
1 polymer ?
#
loop_
_entity_poly.entity_id
_entity_poly.type
_entity_poly.pdbx_seq_one_letter_code
_entity_poly.pdbx_strand_id
1 'polypeptide(L)'
;MGAGVSDLKVGDKVVMYGAKTCGVCPACREGRDNLCENVGGIMGFHIDGFARERVNMPARLLVPIPDGVSLRDAACAPIAFGTVEHMLFDNAKLKPGETILVHAGGSGIGSVAIKMAKALGCTVITTIGDDAKAEKAKVLGADHVINYRTERFEGVTRKLTAKKGVDVVFEHVGGEGFNASLLCLKRGGRLVTCGSTAGPTVTINLMQLFQQQYKILASFGCTLRNIRDSLSKMAAGMAPIIDTEVPLAEFEKGLARLESRQVFGKVIVTF
;
A
#
# COMPACT_ATOMS: atom_id res chain seq x y z
N MET A 1 23.62 21.19 5.51
CA MET A 1 22.85 20.57 6.61
C MET A 1 22.57 21.62 7.67
N GLY A 2 21.42 21.49 8.37
CA GLY A 2 21.11 22.38 9.49
C GLY A 2 21.98 22.08 10.73
N ALA A 3 22.08 23.08 11.63
CA ALA A 3 22.77 22.90 12.89
C ALA A 3 22.07 21.80 13.73
N GLY A 4 22.87 20.96 14.41
CA GLY A 4 22.37 19.88 15.27
C GLY A 4 21.96 18.58 14.54
N VAL A 5 22.16 18.45 13.24
CA VAL A 5 22.00 17.19 12.53
C VAL A 5 23.27 16.35 12.67
N SER A 6 23.18 15.25 13.42
CA SER A 6 24.32 14.33 13.69
C SER A 6 24.19 12.98 12.95
N ASP A 7 22.96 12.59 12.61
CA ASP A 7 22.66 11.24 12.14
C ASP A 7 22.71 11.10 10.60
N LEU A 8 22.95 12.21 9.91
CA LEU A 8 23.06 12.28 8.45
C LEU A 8 24.27 13.13 8.06
N LYS A 9 24.85 12.85 6.91
CA LYS A 9 25.92 13.64 6.29
C LYS A 9 25.57 14.04 4.87
N VAL A 10 26.26 15.05 4.34
CA VAL A 10 26.10 15.46 2.93
C VAL A 10 26.49 14.29 2.02
N GLY A 11 25.63 13.99 1.06
CA GLY A 11 25.80 12.87 0.14
C GLY A 11 25.02 11.60 0.53
N ASP A 12 24.44 11.53 1.74
CA ASP A 12 23.61 10.40 2.12
C ASP A 12 22.35 10.32 1.25
N LYS A 13 22.05 9.12 0.77
CA LYS A 13 20.80 8.81 0.08
C LYS A 13 19.70 8.56 1.09
N VAL A 14 18.59 9.24 0.94
CA VAL A 14 17.49 9.18 1.92
C VAL A 14 16.13 9.08 1.23
N VAL A 15 15.18 8.47 1.94
CA VAL A 15 13.75 8.52 1.62
C VAL A 15 13.10 9.56 2.53
N MET A 16 12.18 10.34 1.98
CA MET A 16 11.45 11.37 2.71
C MET A 16 10.09 10.87 3.17
N TYR A 17 9.74 11.13 4.43
CA TYR A 17 8.40 10.85 4.95
C TYR A 17 7.41 11.91 4.45
N GLY A 18 6.25 11.47 3.96
CA GLY A 18 5.26 12.33 3.32
C GLY A 18 4.41 13.20 4.25
N ALA A 19 4.61 13.14 5.58
CA ALA A 19 3.88 13.95 6.55
C ALA A 19 4.84 14.71 7.46
N LYS A 20 4.59 16.00 7.67
CA LYS A 20 5.37 16.84 8.58
C LYS A 20 4.90 16.65 10.03
N THR A 21 5.24 15.50 10.62
CA THR A 21 4.86 15.13 11.98
C THR A 21 5.71 15.87 13.02
N CYS A 22 5.20 16.05 14.24
CA CYS A 22 5.88 16.85 15.27
C CYS A 22 7.04 16.12 15.97
N GLY A 23 6.99 14.79 16.06
CA GLY A 23 8.00 13.96 16.73
C GLY A 23 7.92 13.94 18.26
N VAL A 24 7.02 14.72 18.89
CA VAL A 24 6.99 14.92 20.34
C VAL A 24 5.66 14.59 21.02
N CYS A 25 4.54 14.51 20.29
CA CYS A 25 3.27 14.12 20.87
C CYS A 25 3.26 12.62 21.26
N PRO A 26 2.28 12.16 22.07
CA PRO A 26 2.20 10.77 22.49
C PRO A 26 2.24 9.79 21.32
N ALA A 27 1.44 10.01 20.27
CA ALA A 27 1.42 9.16 19.10
C ALA A 27 2.80 9.04 18.40
N CYS A 28 3.51 10.16 18.23
CA CYS A 28 4.86 10.14 17.66
C CYS A 28 5.87 9.40 18.54
N ARG A 29 5.81 9.59 19.86
CA ARG A 29 6.71 8.92 20.80
C ARG A 29 6.49 7.40 20.85
N GLU A 30 5.27 6.95 20.60
CA GLU A 30 4.90 5.55 20.50
C GLU A 30 5.20 4.94 19.13
N GLY A 31 5.75 5.69 18.17
CA GLY A 31 6.01 5.25 16.81
C GLY A 31 4.76 5.14 15.93
N ARG A 32 3.66 5.77 16.36
CA ARG A 32 2.42 5.93 15.59
C ARG A 32 2.35 7.31 14.95
N ASP A 33 3.45 7.71 14.32
CA ASP A 33 3.65 9.06 13.78
C ASP A 33 2.68 9.43 12.65
N ASN A 34 2.10 8.43 11.98
CA ASN A 34 0.98 8.61 11.04
C ASN A 34 -0.30 9.16 11.72
N LEU A 35 -0.42 9.05 13.04
CA LEU A 35 -1.49 9.59 13.88
C LEU A 35 -1.05 10.81 14.67
N CYS A 36 -0.06 11.55 14.19
CA CYS A 36 0.47 12.73 14.84
C CYS A 36 -0.64 13.76 15.13
N GLU A 37 -0.78 14.15 16.42
CA GLU A 37 -1.80 15.12 16.88
C GLU A 37 -1.51 16.55 16.40
N ASN A 38 -0.24 16.86 16.09
CA ASN A 38 0.23 18.17 15.67
C ASN A 38 0.94 18.08 14.31
N VAL A 39 0.28 17.45 13.33
CA VAL A 39 0.82 17.35 11.98
C VAL A 39 0.86 18.72 11.31
N GLY A 40 2.05 19.14 10.85
CA GLY A 40 2.25 20.40 10.13
C GLY A 40 1.82 20.34 8.65
N GLY A 41 1.24 19.25 8.20
CA GLY A 41 0.69 19.05 6.87
C GLY A 41 1.22 17.78 6.20
N ILE A 42 0.46 17.32 5.20
CA ILE A 42 0.83 16.22 4.30
C ILE A 42 1.39 16.85 3.03
N MET A 43 2.59 16.42 2.63
CA MET A 43 3.29 16.91 1.45
C MET A 43 2.48 16.62 0.18
N GLY A 44 2.26 17.65 -0.63
CA GLY A 44 1.47 17.57 -1.86
C GLY A 44 -0.05 17.69 -1.67
N PHE A 45 -0.55 17.79 -0.41
CA PHE A 45 -1.95 18.01 -0.09
C PHE A 45 -2.19 19.31 0.68
N HIS A 46 -1.54 19.47 1.83
CA HIS A 46 -1.71 20.63 2.71
C HIS A 46 -0.55 21.62 2.60
N ILE A 47 0.60 21.12 2.20
CA ILE A 47 1.84 21.87 1.98
C ILE A 47 2.50 21.40 0.71
N ASP A 48 3.46 22.15 0.19
CA ASP A 48 4.20 21.83 -1.02
C ASP A 48 4.76 20.40 -1.00
N GLY A 49 4.62 19.70 -2.14
CA GLY A 49 5.05 18.30 -2.31
C GLY A 49 6.52 18.16 -2.73
N PHE A 50 6.83 16.97 -3.23
CA PHE A 50 8.19 16.57 -3.59
C PHE A 50 8.50 16.72 -5.11
N ALA A 51 7.58 17.19 -5.93
CA ALA A 51 7.83 17.45 -7.35
C ALA A 51 8.69 18.72 -7.53
N ARG A 52 9.92 18.67 -7.01
CA ARG A 52 10.91 19.76 -7.01
C ARG A 52 12.33 19.22 -6.85
N GLU A 53 13.31 19.96 -7.33
CA GLU A 53 14.74 19.60 -7.21
C GLU A 53 15.28 19.68 -5.78
N ARG A 54 14.70 20.54 -4.95
CA ARG A 54 15.20 20.79 -3.57
C ARG A 54 14.04 20.95 -2.61
N VAL A 55 14.22 20.38 -1.41
CA VAL A 55 13.26 20.51 -0.30
C VAL A 55 14.00 20.71 1.02
N ASN A 56 13.45 21.55 1.89
CA ASN A 56 13.93 21.69 3.26
C ASN A 56 13.02 20.91 4.21
N MET A 57 13.58 19.92 4.89
CA MET A 57 12.86 19.01 5.78
C MET A 57 13.62 18.78 7.09
N PRO A 58 12.90 18.54 8.20
CA PRO A 58 13.52 18.07 9.44
C PRO A 58 14.21 16.70 9.22
N ALA A 59 15.47 16.57 9.69
CA ALA A 59 16.25 15.35 9.54
C ALA A 59 15.53 14.09 10.06
N ARG A 60 14.75 14.19 11.14
CA ARG A 60 13.96 13.07 11.70
C ARG A 60 12.94 12.45 10.73
N LEU A 61 12.56 13.18 9.66
CA LEU A 61 11.64 12.72 8.62
C LEU A 61 12.37 12.12 7.42
N LEU A 62 13.67 11.97 7.50
CA LEU A 62 14.52 11.37 6.49
C LEU A 62 14.95 9.98 6.95
N VAL A 63 14.77 8.99 6.11
CA VAL A 63 15.16 7.60 6.38
C VAL A 63 16.31 7.23 5.45
N PRO A 64 17.51 6.88 5.98
CA PRO A 64 18.62 6.43 5.16
C PRO A 64 18.25 5.22 4.31
N ILE A 65 18.70 5.21 3.07
CA ILE A 65 18.54 4.09 2.14
C ILE A 65 19.67 3.11 2.37
N PRO A 66 19.41 1.82 2.64
CA PRO A 66 20.45 0.81 2.80
C PRO A 66 21.24 0.60 1.51
N ASP A 67 22.48 0.14 1.66
CA ASP A 67 23.31 -0.30 0.53
C ASP A 67 22.58 -1.37 -0.29
N GLY A 68 22.77 -1.31 -1.61
CA GLY A 68 22.14 -2.23 -2.56
C GLY A 68 20.72 -1.85 -2.99
N VAL A 69 20.05 -0.90 -2.32
CA VAL A 69 18.74 -0.39 -2.74
C VAL A 69 18.93 0.84 -3.63
N SER A 70 18.37 0.79 -4.84
CA SER A 70 18.43 1.92 -5.77
C SER A 70 17.51 3.07 -5.32
N LEU A 71 17.83 4.32 -5.69
CA LEU A 71 16.93 5.46 -5.48
C LEU A 71 15.55 5.24 -6.11
N ARG A 72 15.56 4.63 -7.29
CA ARG A 72 14.37 4.24 -8.04
C ARG A 72 13.43 3.34 -7.23
N ASP A 73 13.96 2.28 -6.65
CA ASP A 73 13.17 1.35 -5.86
C ASP A 73 12.76 1.97 -4.51
N ALA A 74 13.69 2.68 -3.87
CA ALA A 74 13.46 3.37 -2.60
C ALA A 74 12.35 4.43 -2.68
N ALA A 75 12.13 5.06 -3.85
CA ALA A 75 11.02 5.99 -4.07
C ALA A 75 9.64 5.34 -3.85
N CYS A 76 9.54 4.01 -3.95
CA CYS A 76 8.31 3.27 -3.67
C CYS A 76 8.10 2.95 -2.18
N ALA A 77 9.11 3.14 -1.32
CA ALA A 77 9.04 2.78 0.09
C ALA A 77 7.98 3.57 0.88
N PRO A 78 7.84 4.91 0.76
CA PRO A 78 6.95 5.67 1.63
C PRO A 78 5.47 5.38 1.42
N ILE A 79 5.06 5.20 0.16
CA ILE A 79 3.63 5.06 -0.18
C ILE A 79 3.28 3.62 -0.50
N ALA A 80 3.96 2.98 -1.47
CA ALA A 80 3.54 1.65 -1.90
C ALA A 80 3.84 0.60 -0.82
N PHE A 81 5.09 0.51 -0.39
CA PHE A 81 5.50 -0.49 0.60
C PHE A 81 5.05 -0.14 2.01
N GLY A 82 5.29 1.10 2.46
CA GLY A 82 4.94 1.53 3.82
C GLY A 82 3.45 1.42 4.11
N THR A 83 2.58 1.77 3.15
CA THR A 83 1.13 1.57 3.30
C THR A 83 0.78 0.09 3.45
N VAL A 84 1.37 -0.78 2.62
CA VAL A 84 1.11 -2.23 2.70
C VAL A 84 1.64 -2.81 4.01
N GLU A 85 2.83 -2.41 4.47
CA GLU A 85 3.37 -2.77 5.78
C GLU A 85 2.37 -2.44 6.89
N HIS A 86 1.89 -1.19 6.89
CA HIS A 86 0.95 -0.71 7.90
C HIS A 86 -0.39 -1.44 7.84
N MET A 87 -0.92 -1.66 6.65
CA MET A 87 -2.19 -2.37 6.47
C MET A 87 -2.11 -3.84 6.89
N LEU A 88 -1.12 -4.58 6.38
CA LEU A 88 -1.05 -6.02 6.57
C LEU A 88 -0.55 -6.41 7.94
N PHE A 89 0.50 -5.73 8.44
CA PHE A 89 1.19 -6.17 9.66
C PHE A 89 0.78 -5.39 10.90
N ASP A 90 0.59 -4.07 10.80
CA ASP A 90 0.18 -3.29 11.98
C ASP A 90 -1.33 -3.36 12.23
N ASN A 91 -2.16 -3.26 11.19
CA ASN A 91 -3.62 -3.23 11.35
C ASN A 91 -4.26 -4.61 11.19
N ALA A 92 -4.08 -5.27 10.05
CA ALA A 92 -4.72 -6.56 9.81
C ALA A 92 -4.07 -7.71 10.59
N LYS A 93 -2.81 -7.57 11.07
CA LYS A 93 -2.09 -8.64 11.77
C LYS A 93 -2.09 -9.94 10.95
N LEU A 94 -1.75 -9.85 9.67
CA LEU A 94 -1.71 -10.99 8.75
C LEU A 94 -0.73 -12.05 9.27
N LYS A 95 -1.13 -13.32 9.20
CA LYS A 95 -0.37 -14.46 9.75
C LYS A 95 0.02 -15.43 8.63
N PRO A 96 1.14 -16.16 8.81
CA PRO A 96 1.49 -17.25 7.90
C PRO A 96 0.35 -18.27 7.76
N GLY A 97 0.13 -18.75 6.53
CA GLY A 97 -0.89 -19.73 6.20
C GLY A 97 -2.32 -19.20 6.06
N GLU A 98 -2.56 -17.91 6.33
CA GLU A 98 -3.87 -17.29 6.07
C GLU A 98 -4.13 -17.15 4.57
N THR A 99 -5.41 -17.08 4.21
CA THR A 99 -5.85 -16.75 2.85
C THR A 99 -6.24 -15.27 2.79
N ILE A 100 -5.71 -14.56 1.81
CA ILE A 100 -5.97 -13.13 1.61
C ILE A 100 -6.54 -12.85 0.21
N LEU A 101 -7.55 -11.98 0.14
CA LEU A 101 -7.99 -11.36 -1.10
C LEU A 101 -7.37 -9.96 -1.21
N VAL A 102 -6.59 -9.73 -2.26
CA VAL A 102 -5.98 -8.43 -2.58
C VAL A 102 -6.70 -7.80 -3.76
N HIS A 103 -7.40 -6.71 -3.54
CA HIS A 103 -8.01 -5.97 -4.64
C HIS A 103 -6.99 -5.25 -5.51
N ALA A 104 -7.31 -5.11 -6.81
CA ALA A 104 -6.52 -4.39 -7.80
C ALA A 104 -5.02 -4.78 -7.79
N GLY A 105 -4.72 -6.07 -7.96
CA GLY A 105 -3.36 -6.63 -7.90
C GLY A 105 -2.34 -5.98 -8.86
N GLY A 106 -2.80 -5.29 -9.90
CA GLY A 106 -1.93 -4.52 -10.80
C GLY A 106 -1.62 -3.10 -10.33
N SER A 107 -2.18 -2.64 -9.21
CA SER A 107 -1.87 -1.33 -8.64
C SER A 107 -0.52 -1.33 -7.92
N GLY A 108 0.01 -0.13 -7.62
CA GLY A 108 1.26 0.01 -6.89
C GLY A 108 1.23 -0.67 -5.52
N ILE A 109 0.14 -0.51 -4.73
CA ILE A 109 0.00 -1.18 -3.43
C ILE A 109 -0.48 -2.62 -3.56
N GLY A 110 -1.34 -2.94 -4.54
CA GLY A 110 -1.80 -4.30 -4.75
C GLY A 110 -0.67 -5.26 -5.13
N SER A 111 0.23 -4.85 -6.03
CA SER A 111 1.39 -5.65 -6.42
C SER A 111 2.35 -5.92 -5.25
N VAL A 112 2.56 -4.93 -4.39
CA VAL A 112 3.36 -5.08 -3.15
C VAL A 112 2.65 -5.99 -2.15
N ALA A 113 1.33 -5.84 -1.97
CA ALA A 113 0.55 -6.68 -1.05
C ALA A 113 0.60 -8.16 -1.44
N ILE A 114 0.52 -8.48 -2.73
CA ILE A 114 0.68 -9.86 -3.24
C ILE A 114 2.06 -10.40 -2.84
N LYS A 115 3.14 -9.64 -3.12
CA LYS A 115 4.51 -10.08 -2.81
C LYS A 115 4.73 -10.27 -1.32
N MET A 116 4.29 -9.34 -0.48
CA MET A 116 4.46 -9.43 0.97
C MET A 116 3.65 -10.57 1.58
N ALA A 117 2.39 -10.74 1.17
CA ALA A 117 1.56 -11.83 1.64
C ALA A 117 2.11 -13.19 1.20
N LYS A 118 2.61 -13.29 -0.03
CA LYS A 118 3.21 -14.52 -0.52
C LYS A 118 4.51 -14.87 0.20
N ALA A 119 5.36 -13.86 0.43
CA ALA A 119 6.60 -14.05 1.22
C ALA A 119 6.32 -14.50 2.67
N LEU A 120 5.16 -14.13 3.22
CA LEU A 120 4.71 -14.60 4.54
C LEU A 120 4.14 -16.02 4.51
N GLY A 121 3.98 -16.64 3.33
CA GLY A 121 3.41 -17.99 3.19
C GLY A 121 1.88 -18.02 3.16
N CYS A 122 1.22 -16.93 2.76
CA CYS A 122 -0.23 -16.86 2.60
C CYS A 122 -0.67 -17.45 1.25
N THR A 123 -1.92 -17.89 1.18
CA THR A 123 -2.62 -18.12 -0.08
C THR A 123 -3.19 -16.77 -0.55
N VAL A 124 -2.82 -16.36 -1.76
CA VAL A 124 -3.15 -15.03 -2.29
C VAL A 124 -4.14 -15.15 -3.45
N ILE A 125 -5.32 -14.60 -3.27
CA ILE A 125 -6.31 -14.35 -4.33
C ILE A 125 -6.23 -12.87 -4.67
N THR A 126 -6.27 -12.50 -5.96
CA THR A 126 -6.28 -11.09 -6.35
C THR A 126 -7.32 -10.78 -7.40
N THR A 127 -7.79 -9.54 -7.44
CA THR A 127 -8.67 -9.05 -8.50
C THR A 127 -7.92 -8.16 -9.47
N ILE A 128 -8.26 -8.25 -10.74
CA ILE A 128 -7.77 -7.41 -11.84
C ILE A 128 -8.95 -6.94 -12.69
N GLY A 129 -8.75 -5.91 -13.49
CA GLY A 129 -9.78 -5.41 -14.43
C GLY A 129 -9.44 -5.65 -15.90
N ASP A 130 -8.38 -6.42 -16.18
CA ASP A 130 -7.94 -6.72 -17.55
C ASP A 130 -7.12 -8.02 -17.54
N ASP A 131 -7.50 -8.97 -18.39
CA ASP A 131 -6.86 -10.28 -18.49
C ASP A 131 -5.37 -10.19 -18.86
N ALA A 132 -4.96 -9.13 -19.58
CA ALA A 132 -3.54 -8.88 -19.88
C ALA A 132 -2.68 -8.70 -18.61
N LYS A 133 -3.29 -8.42 -17.46
CA LYS A 133 -2.61 -8.30 -16.17
C LYS A 133 -2.53 -9.61 -15.38
N ALA A 134 -3.26 -10.64 -15.82
CA ALA A 134 -3.39 -11.89 -15.05
C ALA A 134 -2.05 -12.61 -14.89
N GLU A 135 -1.30 -12.79 -15.97
CA GLU A 135 0.00 -13.48 -15.90
C GLU A 135 1.01 -12.70 -15.06
N LYS A 136 1.01 -11.38 -15.16
CA LYS A 136 1.87 -10.53 -14.30
C LYS A 136 1.53 -10.72 -12.81
N ALA A 137 0.24 -10.79 -12.46
CA ALA A 137 -0.18 -11.01 -11.08
C ALA A 137 0.22 -12.41 -10.56
N LYS A 138 0.14 -13.45 -11.40
CA LYS A 138 0.62 -14.79 -11.05
C LYS A 138 2.14 -14.84 -10.83
N VAL A 139 2.91 -14.17 -11.70
CA VAL A 139 4.37 -14.05 -11.53
C VAL A 139 4.74 -13.37 -10.21
N LEU A 140 3.91 -12.45 -9.70
CA LEU A 140 4.11 -11.84 -8.39
C LEU A 140 3.83 -12.78 -7.21
N GLY A 141 3.19 -13.92 -7.47
CA GLY A 141 2.86 -14.91 -6.47
C GLY A 141 1.37 -15.01 -6.13
N ALA A 142 0.47 -14.41 -6.92
CA ALA A 142 -0.97 -14.65 -6.75
C ALA A 142 -1.31 -16.10 -7.13
N ASP A 143 -1.88 -16.86 -6.19
CA ASP A 143 -2.31 -18.25 -6.45
C ASP A 143 -3.56 -18.30 -7.34
N HIS A 144 -4.44 -17.28 -7.19
CA HIS A 144 -5.65 -17.13 -8.01
C HIS A 144 -5.84 -15.68 -8.44
N VAL A 145 -6.27 -15.49 -9.67
CA VAL A 145 -6.54 -14.17 -10.26
C VAL A 145 -7.98 -14.16 -10.78
N ILE A 146 -8.74 -13.14 -10.40
CA ILE A 146 -10.14 -12.96 -10.75
C ILE A 146 -10.30 -11.67 -11.56
N ASN A 147 -10.85 -11.74 -12.75
CA ASN A 147 -11.23 -10.56 -13.51
C ASN A 147 -12.62 -10.08 -13.06
N TYR A 148 -12.66 -9.01 -12.25
CA TYR A 148 -13.92 -8.50 -11.69
C TYR A 148 -14.88 -7.88 -12.73
N ARG A 149 -14.42 -7.68 -13.98
CA ARG A 149 -15.29 -7.20 -15.05
C ARG A 149 -16.12 -8.31 -15.69
N THR A 150 -15.64 -9.55 -15.65
CA THR A 150 -16.28 -10.71 -16.26
C THR A 150 -16.84 -11.69 -15.24
N GLU A 151 -16.38 -11.60 -13.98
CA GLU A 151 -16.76 -12.52 -12.92
C GLU A 151 -17.14 -11.76 -11.63
N ARG A 152 -18.11 -12.30 -10.91
CA ARG A 152 -18.44 -11.83 -9.57
C ARG A 152 -17.39 -12.33 -8.59
N PHE A 153 -16.45 -11.48 -8.23
CA PHE A 153 -15.28 -11.85 -7.44
C PHE A 153 -15.64 -12.48 -6.08
N GLU A 154 -16.74 -12.07 -5.44
CA GLU A 154 -17.20 -12.65 -4.18
C GLU A 154 -17.66 -14.12 -4.38
N GLY A 155 -18.34 -14.41 -5.48
CA GLY A 155 -18.76 -15.76 -5.82
C GLY A 155 -17.58 -16.68 -6.10
N VAL A 156 -16.61 -16.21 -6.89
CA VAL A 156 -15.38 -16.95 -7.20
C VAL A 156 -14.52 -17.16 -5.96
N THR A 157 -14.32 -16.11 -5.13
CA THR A 157 -13.58 -16.23 -3.88
C THR A 157 -14.20 -17.27 -2.95
N ARG A 158 -15.53 -17.28 -2.81
CA ARG A 158 -16.24 -18.31 -2.02
C ARG A 158 -16.05 -19.70 -2.58
N LYS A 159 -16.05 -19.87 -3.90
CA LYS A 159 -15.80 -21.17 -4.55
C LYS A 159 -14.37 -21.66 -4.29
N LEU A 160 -13.36 -20.79 -4.47
CA LEU A 160 -11.95 -21.11 -4.25
C LEU A 160 -11.64 -21.50 -2.79
N THR A 161 -12.40 -20.97 -1.84
CA THR A 161 -12.24 -21.24 -0.40
C THR A 161 -13.21 -22.29 0.14
N ALA A 162 -13.77 -23.15 -0.70
CA ALA A 162 -14.77 -24.16 -0.33
C ALA A 162 -15.93 -23.54 0.50
N LYS A 163 -16.40 -22.36 0.10
CA LYS A 163 -17.44 -21.54 0.74
C LYS A 163 -17.10 -20.98 2.12
N LYS A 164 -15.90 -21.21 2.64
CA LYS A 164 -15.47 -20.68 3.95
C LYS A 164 -15.21 -19.18 3.92
N GLY A 165 -14.63 -18.66 2.82
CA GLY A 165 -14.16 -17.29 2.69
C GLY A 165 -12.70 -17.11 3.10
N VAL A 166 -12.17 -15.89 2.91
CA VAL A 166 -10.78 -15.54 3.20
C VAL A 166 -10.62 -14.98 4.63
N ASP A 167 -9.42 -15.07 5.17
CA ASP A 167 -9.07 -14.51 6.48
C ASP A 167 -9.03 -12.99 6.45
N VAL A 168 -8.45 -12.45 5.38
CA VAL A 168 -8.21 -11.01 5.21
C VAL A 168 -8.67 -10.57 3.82
N VAL A 169 -9.30 -9.39 3.76
CA VAL A 169 -9.46 -8.64 2.51
C VAL A 169 -8.61 -7.37 2.62
N PHE A 170 -7.69 -7.20 1.68
CA PHE A 170 -6.92 -5.99 1.47
C PHE A 170 -7.68 -5.11 0.47
N GLU A 171 -8.27 -4.04 0.99
CA GLU A 171 -9.20 -3.19 0.30
C GLU A 171 -8.65 -1.75 0.18
N HIS A 172 -8.78 -1.15 -1.00
CA HIS A 172 -8.37 0.23 -1.24
C HIS A 172 -9.15 0.88 -2.40
N VAL A 173 -10.22 0.22 -2.80
CA VAL A 173 -11.06 0.64 -3.92
C VAL A 173 -12.28 1.42 -3.44
N GLY A 174 -12.96 0.93 -2.41
CA GLY A 174 -14.18 1.54 -1.88
C GLY A 174 -15.38 1.38 -2.82
N GLY A 175 -16.34 2.31 -2.72
CA GLY A 175 -17.51 2.36 -3.57
C GLY A 175 -18.45 1.16 -3.41
N GLU A 176 -19.25 0.89 -4.44
CA GLU A 176 -20.29 -0.14 -4.43
C GLU A 176 -19.75 -1.58 -4.19
N GLY A 177 -18.51 -1.84 -4.60
CA GLY A 177 -17.86 -3.15 -4.41
C GLY A 177 -17.51 -3.50 -2.97
N PHE A 178 -17.54 -2.53 -2.05
CA PHE A 178 -17.10 -2.74 -0.67
C PHE A 178 -17.92 -3.78 0.09
N ASN A 179 -19.23 -3.78 -0.08
CA ASN A 179 -20.09 -4.79 0.56
C ASN A 179 -19.84 -6.20 0.01
N ALA A 180 -19.56 -6.33 -1.29
CA ALA A 180 -19.17 -7.60 -1.89
C ALA A 180 -17.82 -8.11 -1.34
N SER A 181 -16.91 -7.19 -1.00
CA SER A 181 -15.64 -7.51 -0.32
C SER A 181 -15.86 -8.13 1.07
N LEU A 182 -16.87 -7.65 1.82
CA LEU A 182 -17.25 -8.28 3.09
C LEU A 182 -17.80 -9.70 2.92
N LEU A 183 -18.52 -9.96 1.82
CA LEU A 183 -19.02 -11.31 1.48
C LEU A 183 -17.89 -12.33 1.21
N CYS A 184 -16.70 -11.84 0.86
CA CYS A 184 -15.54 -12.72 0.68
C CYS A 184 -14.95 -13.25 1.99
N LEU A 185 -15.21 -12.59 3.11
CA LEU A 185 -14.63 -12.93 4.42
C LEU A 185 -15.19 -14.25 4.98
N LYS A 186 -14.34 -14.99 5.66
CA LYS A 186 -14.77 -16.05 6.57
C LYS A 186 -15.39 -15.46 7.84
N ARG A 187 -16.14 -16.25 8.61
CA ARG A 187 -16.61 -15.83 9.94
C ARG A 187 -15.41 -15.38 10.82
N GLY A 188 -15.54 -14.21 11.44
CA GLY A 188 -14.46 -13.60 12.22
C GLY A 188 -13.33 -13.00 11.40
N GLY A 189 -13.43 -13.02 10.06
CA GLY A 189 -12.47 -12.42 9.15
C GLY A 189 -12.41 -10.90 9.26
N ARG A 190 -11.40 -10.30 8.63
CA ARG A 190 -11.15 -8.85 8.70
C ARG A 190 -10.86 -8.24 7.35
N LEU A 191 -11.45 -7.07 7.11
CA LEU A 191 -11.16 -6.22 5.98
C LEU A 191 -10.34 -5.04 6.46
N VAL A 192 -9.21 -4.77 5.82
CA VAL A 192 -8.40 -3.58 6.07
C VAL A 192 -8.46 -2.67 4.86
N THR A 193 -8.77 -1.37 5.09
CA THR A 193 -8.93 -0.39 4.01
C THR A 193 -8.09 0.86 4.25
N CYS A 194 -7.55 1.44 3.16
CA CYS A 194 -6.78 2.69 3.17
C CYS A 194 -7.16 3.67 2.05
N GLY A 195 -8.16 3.35 1.25
CA GLY A 195 -8.47 4.14 0.07
C GLY A 195 -9.93 4.05 -0.35
N SER A 196 -10.31 4.92 -1.28
CA SER A 196 -11.69 5.07 -1.75
C SER A 196 -11.76 5.50 -3.23
N THR A 197 -10.94 4.87 -4.07
CA THR A 197 -10.78 5.24 -5.50
C THR A 197 -12.09 5.21 -6.29
N ALA A 198 -13.01 4.28 -5.95
CA ALA A 198 -14.31 4.15 -6.59
C ALA A 198 -15.43 4.91 -5.87
N GLY A 199 -15.14 5.52 -4.73
CA GLY A 199 -16.10 6.33 -3.97
C GLY A 199 -15.88 6.23 -2.46
N PRO A 200 -16.07 7.34 -1.71
CA PRO A 200 -15.78 7.40 -0.28
C PRO A 200 -16.93 6.86 0.59
N THR A 201 -18.13 6.78 0.05
CA THR A 201 -19.32 6.36 0.79
C THR A 201 -19.71 4.94 0.40
N VAL A 202 -19.95 4.09 1.40
CA VAL A 202 -20.33 2.69 1.20
C VAL A 202 -21.52 2.32 2.08
N THR A 203 -22.37 1.43 1.56
CA THR A 203 -23.47 0.84 2.34
C THR A 203 -23.08 -0.55 2.78
N ILE A 204 -23.24 -0.86 4.07
CA ILE A 204 -22.97 -2.18 4.63
C ILE A 204 -24.20 -2.77 5.32
N ASN A 205 -24.34 -4.08 5.23
CA ASN A 205 -25.38 -4.81 5.93
C ASN A 205 -24.94 -5.09 7.37
N LEU A 206 -25.47 -4.36 8.34
CA LEU A 206 -25.12 -4.49 9.76
C LEU A 206 -25.46 -5.88 10.31
N MET A 207 -26.59 -6.49 9.90
CA MET A 207 -26.94 -7.83 10.34
C MET A 207 -25.88 -8.84 9.96
N GLN A 208 -25.40 -8.79 8.71
CA GLN A 208 -24.31 -9.63 8.25
C GLN A 208 -23.02 -9.35 9.01
N LEU A 209 -22.68 -8.06 9.22
CA LEU A 209 -21.47 -7.63 9.92
C LEU A 209 -21.40 -8.27 11.31
N PHE A 210 -22.45 -8.14 12.13
CA PHE A 210 -22.40 -8.68 13.51
C PHE A 210 -22.60 -10.19 13.56
N GLN A 211 -23.47 -10.79 12.75
CA GLN A 211 -23.67 -12.25 12.74
C GLN A 211 -22.41 -13.02 12.32
N GLN A 212 -21.66 -12.47 11.37
CA GLN A 212 -20.40 -13.05 10.90
C GLN A 212 -19.19 -12.59 11.72
N GLN A 213 -19.38 -11.65 12.65
CA GLN A 213 -18.30 -11.04 13.44
C GLN A 213 -17.17 -10.49 12.57
N TYR A 214 -17.51 -9.84 11.48
CA TYR A 214 -16.52 -9.21 10.61
C TYR A 214 -15.88 -8.00 11.30
N LYS A 215 -14.61 -7.77 11.00
CA LYS A 215 -13.86 -6.59 11.46
C LYS A 215 -13.54 -5.71 10.26
N ILE A 216 -13.88 -4.43 10.35
CA ILE A 216 -13.49 -3.42 9.38
C ILE A 216 -12.42 -2.55 10.05
N LEU A 217 -11.22 -2.57 9.48
CA LEU A 217 -10.04 -1.90 10.02
C LEU A 217 -9.64 -0.78 9.07
N ALA A 218 -9.55 0.43 9.61
CA ALA A 218 -9.03 1.57 8.86
C ALA A 218 -7.49 1.62 8.94
N SER A 219 -6.87 2.10 7.86
CA SER A 219 -5.43 2.31 7.79
C SER A 219 -5.16 3.65 7.13
N PHE A 220 -4.34 4.50 7.74
CA PHE A 220 -3.97 5.80 7.22
C PHE A 220 -2.46 5.91 7.07
N GLY A 221 -2.00 6.06 5.82
CA GLY A 221 -0.60 6.22 5.49
C GLY A 221 0.28 5.06 5.99
N CYS A 222 1.44 5.43 6.50
CA CYS A 222 2.40 4.52 7.14
C CYS A 222 3.18 5.27 8.23
N THR A 223 3.95 4.54 9.02
CA THR A 223 4.87 5.12 10.01
C THR A 223 6.30 5.19 9.45
N LEU A 224 7.17 5.97 10.08
CA LEU A 224 8.61 5.96 9.78
C LEU A 224 9.22 4.56 9.95
N ARG A 225 8.70 3.76 10.91
CA ARG A 225 9.09 2.37 11.07
C ARG A 225 8.72 1.53 9.86
N ASN A 226 7.51 1.67 9.33
CA ASN A 226 7.09 0.94 8.14
C ASN A 226 7.98 1.25 6.92
N ILE A 227 8.47 2.50 6.79
CA ILE A 227 9.42 2.84 5.73
C ILE A 227 10.76 2.11 5.93
N ARG A 228 11.30 2.07 7.15
CA ARG A 228 12.54 1.32 7.46
C ARG A 228 12.38 -0.17 7.18
N ASP A 229 11.27 -0.77 7.62
CA ASP A 229 10.95 -2.18 7.39
C ASP A 229 10.81 -2.47 5.89
N SER A 230 10.21 -1.56 5.13
CA SER A 230 10.09 -1.63 3.68
C SER A 230 11.46 -1.61 2.99
N LEU A 231 12.32 -0.68 3.37
CA LEU A 231 13.69 -0.57 2.83
C LEU A 231 14.52 -1.82 3.16
N SER A 232 14.35 -2.38 4.36
CA SER A 232 15.00 -3.63 4.76
C SER A 232 14.54 -4.81 3.88
N LYS A 233 13.24 -4.90 3.56
CA LYS A 233 12.71 -5.91 2.62
C LYS A 233 13.24 -5.69 1.20
N MET A 234 13.38 -4.44 0.76
CA MET A 234 13.99 -4.13 -0.54
C MET A 234 15.47 -4.57 -0.59
N ALA A 235 16.23 -4.30 0.47
CA ALA A 235 17.61 -4.75 0.60
C ALA A 235 17.73 -6.29 0.59
N ALA A 236 16.71 -6.99 1.07
CA ALA A 236 16.58 -8.45 1.00
C ALA A 236 16.05 -8.97 -0.36
N GLY A 237 15.92 -8.10 -1.38
CA GLY A 237 15.55 -8.46 -2.75
C GLY A 237 14.08 -8.30 -3.12
N MET A 238 13.23 -7.73 -2.25
CA MET A 238 11.84 -7.47 -2.58
C MET A 238 11.68 -6.16 -3.37
N ALA A 239 12.00 -6.17 -4.65
CA ALA A 239 11.89 -4.98 -5.50
C ALA A 239 10.43 -4.59 -5.80
N PRO A 240 10.11 -3.29 -5.95
CA PRO A 240 8.81 -2.82 -6.45
C PRO A 240 8.60 -3.21 -7.92
N ILE A 241 7.36 -3.17 -8.35
CA ILE A 241 7.03 -3.20 -9.78
C ILE A 241 6.94 -1.77 -10.29
N ILE A 242 7.79 -1.43 -11.23
CA ILE A 242 7.80 -0.13 -11.89
C ILE A 242 7.41 -0.34 -13.35
N ASP A 243 6.29 0.23 -13.74
CA ASP A 243 5.73 0.16 -15.09
C ASP A 243 6.50 1.08 -16.04
N THR A 244 6.76 2.31 -15.60
CA THR A 244 7.34 3.35 -16.46
C THR A 244 8.11 4.35 -15.60
N GLU A 245 9.18 4.89 -16.18
CA GLU A 245 9.92 6.04 -15.65
C GLU A 245 9.81 7.20 -16.64
N VAL A 246 9.57 8.39 -16.13
CA VAL A 246 9.48 9.61 -16.94
C VAL A 246 10.31 10.72 -16.29
N PRO A 247 11.03 11.54 -17.08
CA PRO A 247 11.68 12.73 -16.54
C PRO A 247 10.62 13.75 -16.08
N LEU A 248 10.97 14.62 -15.13
CA LEU A 248 10.05 15.66 -14.63
C LEU A 248 9.46 16.51 -15.75
N ALA A 249 10.24 16.82 -16.79
CA ALA A 249 9.77 17.57 -17.97
C ALA A 249 8.63 16.85 -18.73
N GLU A 250 8.46 15.54 -18.53
CA GLU A 250 7.42 14.72 -19.16
C GLU A 250 6.39 14.21 -18.13
N PHE A 251 6.25 14.90 -17.00
CA PHE A 251 5.36 14.50 -15.91
C PHE A 251 3.92 14.18 -16.36
N GLU A 252 3.40 14.95 -17.31
CA GLU A 252 2.06 14.75 -17.88
C GLU A 252 1.92 13.40 -18.60
N LYS A 253 2.99 12.88 -19.22
CA LYS A 253 2.97 11.53 -19.81
C LYS A 253 2.81 10.47 -18.74
N GLY A 254 3.46 10.65 -17.57
CA GLY A 254 3.29 9.76 -16.42
C GLY A 254 1.87 9.76 -15.89
N LEU A 255 1.21 10.93 -15.82
CA LEU A 255 -0.20 11.05 -15.41
C LEU A 255 -1.12 10.37 -16.42
N ALA A 256 -0.96 10.66 -17.72
CA ALA A 256 -1.76 10.03 -18.78
C ALA A 256 -1.63 8.49 -18.75
N ARG A 257 -0.44 7.96 -18.43
CA ARG A 257 -0.21 6.52 -18.23
C ARG A 257 -1.06 5.95 -17.09
N LEU A 258 -1.18 6.67 -15.97
CA LEU A 258 -2.04 6.29 -14.83
C LEU A 258 -3.53 6.36 -15.20
N GLU A 259 -3.96 7.43 -15.86
CA GLU A 259 -5.35 7.65 -16.27
C GLU A 259 -5.83 6.58 -17.26
N SER A 260 -4.97 6.12 -18.15
CA SER A 260 -5.28 5.04 -19.12
C SER A 260 -5.63 3.71 -18.43
N ARG A 261 -5.32 3.54 -17.15
CA ARG A 261 -5.47 2.30 -16.37
C ARG A 261 -4.74 1.08 -16.93
N GLN A 262 -3.85 1.28 -17.91
CA GLN A 262 -3.03 0.21 -18.49
C GLN A 262 -1.76 -0.06 -17.69
N VAL A 263 -1.48 0.75 -16.68
CA VAL A 263 -0.34 0.62 -15.78
C VAL A 263 -0.40 -0.68 -14.96
N PHE A 264 0.78 -1.26 -14.70
CA PHE A 264 0.95 -2.37 -13.77
C PHE A 264 2.12 -2.08 -12.81
N GLY A 265 1.82 -1.65 -11.60
CA GLY A 265 2.81 -1.19 -10.62
C GLY A 265 2.84 0.34 -10.47
N LYS A 266 4.03 0.91 -10.41
CA LYS A 266 4.26 2.34 -10.19
C LYS A 266 4.77 3.04 -11.44
N VAL A 267 4.45 4.32 -11.57
CA VAL A 267 5.13 5.27 -12.47
C VAL A 267 6.09 6.10 -11.61
N ILE A 268 7.33 6.20 -12.03
CA ILE A 268 8.38 6.96 -11.33
C ILE A 268 8.71 8.21 -12.13
N VAL A 269 8.87 9.33 -11.43
CA VAL A 269 9.36 10.59 -12.00
C VAL A 269 10.82 10.77 -11.57
N THR A 270 11.68 11.10 -12.51
CA THR A 270 13.12 11.37 -12.29
C THR A 270 13.43 12.84 -12.48
N PHE A 271 14.44 13.35 -11.75
CA PHE A 271 14.88 14.75 -11.77
C PHE A 271 16.25 14.88 -12.42
#